data_0b15036fe6ed00d1e10190ab5d6bf470
#
_entry.id   0b15036fe6ed00d1e10190ab5d6bf470
#
_cell.length_a   1.000
_cell.length_b   1.000
_cell.length_c   1.000
_cell.angle_alpha   90.00
_cell.angle_beta   90.00
_cell.angle_gamma   90.00
#
_symmetry.space_group_name_H-M   'P 1'
#
loop_
_entity.id
_entity.type
_entity.pdbx_description
1 polymer ?
#
loop_
_entity_poly.entity_id
_entity_poly.type
_entity_poly.pdbx_seq_one_letter_code
_entity_poly.pdbx_strand_id
1 'polypeptide(L)'
;MKKEAGHKFLKKLGKTKLRPGGVRGTNFLLAHAGFKEGDVVLEVACNKGVNLIELAKKYPKTIFVGIDVDKEAIQEANEELAKYQYQNIKFLKADAFRMKFPDNTFDYIINEAMLTMFSNKSKERALKEYLRVLKPGGLLLTHDIALVNNYEETRKQLSEAINISVFPLPQNEWKELFSEIGFTTVNFLQDELTLMDPKGMITDEGLTNTLRILKNGLKSENRAQFIKMKTTFSKLEKDLNFICFVNKKAL
;
A
#
# COMPACT_ATOMS: atom_id res chain seq x y z
N MET A 1 25.72 -12.41 -2.99
CA MET A 1 24.26 -12.69 -2.96
C MET A 1 23.49 -11.37 -3.10
N LYS A 2 22.49 -11.31 -3.98
CA LYS A 2 21.61 -10.13 -4.10
C LYS A 2 20.81 -9.98 -2.80
N LYS A 3 20.90 -8.86 -2.11
CA LYS A 3 20.15 -8.62 -0.87
C LYS A 3 18.65 -8.62 -1.18
N GLU A 4 17.86 -9.30 -0.37
CA GLU A 4 16.41 -9.41 -0.55
C GLU A 4 15.72 -8.05 -0.28
N ALA A 5 14.76 -7.66 -1.13
CA ALA A 5 14.00 -6.43 -0.95
C ALA A 5 13.15 -6.48 0.34
N GLY A 6 13.05 -5.34 1.05
CA GLY A 6 12.44 -5.27 2.38
C GLY A 6 11.02 -5.81 2.45
N HIS A 7 10.16 -5.51 1.47
CA HIS A 7 8.79 -6.03 1.43
C HIS A 7 8.74 -7.56 1.27
N LYS A 8 9.63 -8.15 0.44
CA LYS A 8 9.75 -9.61 0.29
C LYS A 8 10.27 -10.25 1.58
N PHE A 9 11.27 -9.60 2.19
CA PHE A 9 11.82 -10.04 3.47
C PHE A 9 10.75 -10.03 4.59
N LEU A 10 9.98 -8.97 4.74
CA LEU A 10 8.89 -8.90 5.73
C LEU A 10 7.81 -9.96 5.47
N LYS A 11 7.43 -10.17 4.19
CA LYS A 11 6.53 -11.26 3.78
C LYS A 11 7.08 -12.63 4.21
N LYS A 12 8.36 -12.90 3.97
CA LYS A 12 9.05 -14.13 4.38
C LYS A 12 9.03 -14.34 5.90
N LEU A 13 9.10 -13.27 6.70
CA LEU A 13 8.97 -13.35 8.16
C LEU A 13 7.54 -13.67 8.61
N GLY A 14 6.55 -13.53 7.74
CA GLY A 14 5.14 -13.77 8.02
C GLY A 14 4.28 -12.52 8.14
N LYS A 15 4.80 -11.32 7.81
CA LYS A 15 4.01 -10.10 7.79
C LYS A 15 3.02 -10.13 6.61
N THR A 16 1.74 -9.93 6.90
CA THR A 16 0.65 -10.02 5.92
C THR A 16 0.24 -8.65 5.39
N LYS A 17 0.38 -7.61 6.19
CA LYS A 17 -0.02 -6.24 5.88
C LYS A 17 1.20 -5.33 5.87
N LEU A 18 1.54 -4.78 4.71
CA LEU A 18 2.72 -3.91 4.51
C LEU A 18 2.32 -2.43 4.45
N ARG A 19 1.58 -1.96 5.45
CA ARG A 19 1.01 -0.61 5.51
C ARG A 19 1.87 0.30 6.37
N PRO A 20 2.28 1.48 5.88
CA PRO A 20 3.13 2.40 6.64
C PRO A 20 2.51 2.87 7.96
N GLY A 21 1.23 3.25 7.95
CA GLY A 21 0.47 3.68 9.14
C GLY A 21 -0.47 2.60 9.69
N GLY A 22 -0.25 1.33 9.29
CA GLY A 22 -1.05 0.21 9.74
C GLY A 22 -2.55 0.35 9.46
N VAL A 23 -3.35 -0.32 10.25
CA VAL A 23 -4.83 -0.29 10.15
C VAL A 23 -5.40 1.13 10.31
N ARG A 24 -4.71 2.04 11.00
CA ARG A 24 -5.17 3.42 11.20
C ARG A 24 -5.28 4.17 9.89
N GLY A 25 -4.24 4.11 9.03
CA GLY A 25 -4.26 4.74 7.71
C GLY A 25 -5.34 4.15 6.81
N THR A 26 -5.45 2.82 6.77
CA THR A 26 -6.49 2.15 5.97
C THR A 26 -7.91 2.50 6.46
N ASN A 27 -8.15 2.52 7.77
CA ASN A 27 -9.45 2.91 8.32
C ASN A 27 -9.81 4.36 7.98
N PHE A 28 -8.83 5.28 8.00
CA PHE A 28 -9.05 6.65 7.54
C PHE A 28 -9.54 6.67 6.09
N LEU A 29 -8.87 5.97 5.18
CA LEU A 29 -9.27 5.90 3.77
C LEU A 29 -10.67 5.29 3.60
N LEU A 30 -10.94 4.17 4.29
CA LEU A 30 -12.23 3.48 4.19
C LEU A 30 -13.39 4.30 4.79
N ALA A 31 -13.15 5.10 5.81
CA ALA A 31 -14.15 6.01 6.38
C ALA A 31 -14.59 7.10 5.38
N HIS A 32 -13.72 7.46 4.43
CA HIS A 32 -14.00 8.44 3.39
C HIS A 32 -14.46 7.82 2.07
N ALA A 33 -14.32 6.49 1.89
CA ALA A 33 -14.74 5.81 0.67
C ALA A 33 -16.26 5.82 0.50
N GLY A 34 -17.00 5.40 1.54
CA GLY A 34 -18.46 5.38 1.51
C GLY A 34 -19.03 4.42 0.45
N PHE A 35 -18.44 3.23 0.30
CA PHE A 35 -18.84 2.23 -0.71
C PHE A 35 -20.33 1.96 -0.71
N LYS A 36 -20.93 1.94 -1.91
CA LYS A 36 -22.35 1.69 -2.16
C LYS A 36 -22.53 0.39 -2.91
N GLU A 37 -23.77 -0.10 -2.92
CA GLU A 37 -24.18 -1.22 -3.77
C GLU A 37 -23.92 -0.92 -5.25
N GLY A 38 -23.23 -1.84 -5.93
CA GLY A 38 -22.88 -1.74 -7.33
C GLY A 38 -21.57 -0.99 -7.63
N ASP A 39 -20.95 -0.34 -6.63
CA ASP A 39 -19.64 0.29 -6.82
C ASP A 39 -18.57 -0.74 -7.21
N VAL A 40 -17.64 -0.32 -8.04
CA VAL A 40 -16.51 -1.14 -8.49
C VAL A 40 -15.21 -0.55 -7.94
N VAL A 41 -14.50 -1.33 -7.14
CA VAL A 41 -13.27 -0.95 -6.44
C VAL A 41 -12.08 -1.69 -7.01
N LEU A 42 -11.03 -0.97 -7.38
CA LEU A 42 -9.73 -1.52 -7.78
C LEU A 42 -8.73 -1.36 -6.63
N GLU A 43 -8.03 -2.42 -6.27
CA GLU A 43 -6.79 -2.32 -5.47
C GLU A 43 -5.58 -2.62 -6.36
N VAL A 44 -4.66 -1.67 -6.44
CA VAL A 44 -3.41 -1.79 -7.22
C VAL A 44 -2.29 -2.23 -6.29
N ALA A 45 -1.49 -3.22 -6.73
CA ALA A 45 -0.49 -3.93 -5.94
C ALA A 45 -1.12 -4.66 -4.73
N CYS A 46 -2.20 -5.40 -5.00
CA CYS A 46 -3.01 -6.07 -3.98
C CYS A 46 -2.28 -7.22 -3.26
N ASN A 47 -1.06 -7.59 -3.71
CA ASN A 47 -0.28 -8.67 -3.14
C ASN A 47 -1.14 -9.96 -2.99
N LYS A 48 -1.22 -10.55 -1.79
CA LYS A 48 -2.02 -11.75 -1.48
C LYS A 48 -3.53 -11.47 -1.32
N GLY A 49 -4.00 -10.27 -1.62
CA GLY A 49 -5.41 -9.91 -1.62
C GLY A 49 -6.11 -9.85 -0.26
N VAL A 50 -5.36 -9.94 0.85
CA VAL A 50 -5.93 -10.01 2.21
C VAL A 50 -6.87 -8.84 2.49
N ASN A 51 -6.50 -7.63 2.08
CA ASN A 51 -7.30 -6.43 2.26
C ASN A 51 -8.63 -6.51 1.52
N LEU A 52 -8.60 -6.88 0.23
CA LEU A 52 -9.82 -7.01 -0.57
C LEU A 52 -10.72 -8.15 -0.12
N ILE A 53 -10.17 -9.26 0.37
CA ILE A 53 -10.98 -10.37 0.93
C ILE A 53 -11.74 -9.89 2.18
N GLU A 54 -11.08 -9.13 3.07
CA GLU A 54 -11.73 -8.51 4.23
C GLU A 54 -12.84 -7.53 3.79
N LEU A 55 -12.60 -6.72 2.74
CA LEU A 55 -13.57 -5.78 2.21
C LEU A 55 -14.74 -6.48 1.51
N ALA A 56 -14.50 -7.51 0.71
CA ALA A 56 -15.54 -8.29 0.03
C ALA A 56 -16.52 -8.93 1.00
N LYS A 57 -16.02 -9.41 2.15
CA LYS A 57 -16.87 -9.89 3.25
C LYS A 57 -17.73 -8.79 3.86
N LYS A 58 -17.13 -7.60 4.08
CA LYS A 58 -17.81 -6.46 4.74
C LYS A 58 -18.83 -5.79 3.83
N TYR A 59 -18.56 -5.76 2.52
CA TYR A 59 -19.37 -5.08 1.51
C TYR A 59 -19.80 -6.06 0.39
N PRO A 60 -20.74 -6.98 0.67
CA PRO A 60 -21.08 -8.09 -0.25
C PRO A 60 -21.73 -7.65 -1.57
N LYS A 61 -22.19 -6.39 -1.65
CA LYS A 61 -22.83 -5.81 -2.84
C LYS A 61 -21.92 -4.89 -3.65
N THR A 62 -20.69 -4.68 -3.19
CA THR A 62 -19.62 -3.93 -3.88
C THR A 62 -18.72 -4.90 -4.62
N ILE A 63 -18.31 -4.57 -5.82
CA ILE A 63 -17.44 -5.42 -6.66
C ILE A 63 -15.97 -5.01 -6.45
N PHE A 64 -15.12 -5.98 -6.15
CA PHE A 64 -13.70 -5.76 -5.90
C PHE A 64 -12.83 -6.42 -6.97
N VAL A 65 -11.81 -5.69 -7.42
CA VAL A 65 -10.80 -6.18 -8.36
C VAL A 65 -9.43 -5.90 -7.77
N GLY A 66 -8.64 -6.93 -7.53
CA GLY A 66 -7.24 -6.80 -7.13
C GLY A 66 -6.29 -7.04 -8.30
N ILE A 67 -5.30 -6.19 -8.47
CA ILE A 67 -4.24 -6.41 -9.46
C ILE A 67 -2.86 -6.37 -8.82
N ASP A 68 -1.97 -7.24 -9.31
CA ASP A 68 -0.54 -7.21 -9.01
C ASP A 68 0.26 -7.63 -10.25
N VAL A 69 1.49 -7.16 -10.38
CA VAL A 69 2.42 -7.56 -11.44
C VAL A 69 3.06 -8.92 -11.13
N ASP A 70 3.16 -9.29 -9.86
CA ASP A 70 3.73 -10.54 -9.38
C ASP A 70 2.70 -11.69 -9.55
N LYS A 71 3.04 -12.62 -10.45
CA LYS A 71 2.19 -13.80 -10.73
C LYS A 71 2.01 -14.69 -9.50
N GLU A 72 3.04 -14.83 -8.68
CA GLU A 72 2.99 -15.67 -7.48
C GLU A 72 2.04 -15.06 -6.43
N ALA A 73 2.11 -13.73 -6.24
CA ALA A 73 1.19 -13.02 -5.36
C ALA A 73 -0.27 -13.21 -5.78
N ILE A 74 -0.57 -13.09 -7.08
CA ILE A 74 -1.92 -13.32 -7.61
C ILE A 74 -2.36 -14.78 -7.46
N GLN A 75 -1.47 -15.74 -7.63
CA GLN A 75 -1.78 -17.15 -7.37
C GLN A 75 -2.15 -17.35 -5.89
N GLU A 76 -1.32 -16.85 -4.95
CA GLU A 76 -1.59 -16.93 -3.52
C GLU A 76 -2.92 -16.24 -3.15
N ALA A 77 -3.24 -15.09 -3.78
CA ALA A 77 -4.50 -14.39 -3.56
C ALA A 77 -5.71 -15.22 -4.01
N ASN A 78 -5.62 -15.90 -5.15
CA ASN A 78 -6.68 -16.78 -5.63
C ASN A 78 -6.81 -18.07 -4.78
N GLU A 79 -5.71 -18.63 -4.31
CA GLU A 79 -5.72 -19.78 -3.38
C GLU A 79 -6.35 -19.39 -2.03
N GLU A 80 -6.07 -18.18 -1.53
CA GLU A 80 -6.72 -17.67 -0.32
C GLU A 80 -8.21 -17.44 -0.54
N LEU A 81 -8.59 -16.79 -1.67
CA LEU A 81 -9.98 -16.55 -2.02
C LEU A 81 -10.81 -17.85 -2.16
N ALA A 82 -10.18 -18.92 -2.68
CA ALA A 82 -10.86 -20.21 -2.84
C ALA A 82 -11.36 -20.84 -1.52
N LYS A 83 -10.88 -20.36 -0.38
CA LYS A 83 -11.36 -20.79 0.95
C LYS A 83 -12.73 -20.17 1.31
N TYR A 84 -13.20 -19.21 0.52
CA TYR A 84 -14.44 -18.47 0.73
C TYR A 84 -15.35 -18.58 -0.48
N GLN A 85 -16.66 -18.37 -0.28
CA GLN A 85 -17.66 -18.41 -1.36
C GLN A 85 -18.02 -16.99 -1.87
N TYR A 86 -17.05 -16.06 -1.89
CA TYR A 86 -17.31 -14.69 -2.34
C TYR A 86 -17.34 -14.63 -3.87
N GLN A 87 -18.43 -14.06 -4.42
CA GLN A 87 -18.63 -13.87 -5.86
C GLN A 87 -18.31 -12.43 -6.32
N ASN A 88 -18.11 -11.53 -5.38
CA ASN A 88 -17.93 -10.10 -5.62
C ASN A 88 -16.46 -9.66 -5.65
N ILE A 89 -15.51 -10.58 -5.81
CA ILE A 89 -14.08 -10.28 -5.83
C ILE A 89 -13.34 -11.14 -6.85
N LYS A 90 -12.33 -10.57 -7.51
CA LYS A 90 -11.40 -11.28 -8.39
C LYS A 90 -10.00 -10.69 -8.33
N PHE A 91 -8.98 -11.54 -8.55
CA PHE A 91 -7.59 -11.14 -8.63
C PHE A 91 -7.01 -11.42 -10.01
N LEU A 92 -6.30 -10.44 -10.57
CA LEU A 92 -5.78 -10.48 -11.93
C LEU A 92 -4.32 -10.03 -11.96
N LYS A 93 -3.50 -10.69 -12.76
CA LYS A 93 -2.16 -10.18 -13.06
C LYS A 93 -2.27 -8.99 -14.02
N ALA A 94 -1.82 -7.82 -13.58
CA ALA A 94 -1.78 -6.62 -14.42
C ALA A 94 -0.65 -5.67 -13.99
N ASP A 95 -0.27 -4.78 -14.91
CA ASP A 95 0.74 -3.75 -14.69
C ASP A 95 0.04 -2.42 -14.40
N ALA A 96 0.39 -1.76 -13.27
CA ALA A 96 -0.14 -0.47 -12.87
C ALA A 96 0.12 0.66 -13.88
N PHE A 97 1.12 0.49 -14.74
CA PHE A 97 1.46 1.46 -15.80
C PHE A 97 0.66 1.30 -17.09
N ARG A 98 -0.06 0.18 -17.23
CA ARG A 98 -0.85 -0.15 -18.43
C ARG A 98 -1.90 -1.19 -18.09
N MET A 99 -2.95 -0.76 -17.43
CA MET A 99 -4.08 -1.61 -17.05
C MET A 99 -4.99 -1.83 -18.27
N LYS A 100 -5.35 -3.09 -18.55
CA LYS A 100 -6.25 -3.44 -19.66
C LYS A 100 -7.72 -3.29 -19.26
N PHE A 101 -8.06 -2.21 -18.59
CA PHE A 101 -9.44 -1.84 -18.28
C PHE A 101 -9.86 -0.66 -19.15
N PRO A 102 -11.16 -0.57 -19.52
CA PRO A 102 -11.71 0.61 -20.17
C PRO A 102 -11.54 1.88 -19.31
N ASP A 103 -11.60 3.04 -19.96
CA ASP A 103 -11.67 4.31 -19.25
C ASP A 103 -12.91 4.35 -18.35
N ASN A 104 -12.84 5.06 -17.25
CA ASN A 104 -13.99 5.30 -16.35
C ASN A 104 -14.68 4.01 -15.87
N THR A 105 -13.89 3.01 -15.48
CA THR A 105 -14.40 1.69 -15.03
C THR A 105 -14.67 1.65 -13.54
N PHE A 106 -13.81 2.29 -12.72
CA PHE A 106 -13.81 2.13 -11.27
C PHE A 106 -14.37 3.36 -10.55
N ASP A 107 -15.17 3.13 -9.52
CA ASP A 107 -15.64 4.17 -8.62
C ASP A 107 -14.57 4.56 -7.61
N TYR A 108 -13.73 3.57 -7.22
CA TYR A 108 -12.63 3.75 -6.27
C TYR A 108 -11.38 3.02 -6.74
N ILE A 109 -10.22 3.63 -6.47
CA ILE A 109 -8.92 2.96 -6.57
C ILE A 109 -8.26 3.05 -5.20
N ILE A 110 -7.78 1.92 -4.68
CA ILE A 110 -6.98 1.81 -3.47
C ILE A 110 -5.55 1.50 -3.88
N ASN A 111 -4.59 2.23 -3.32
CA ASN A 111 -3.17 1.98 -3.51
C ASN A 111 -2.41 2.21 -2.20
N GLU A 112 -1.87 1.12 -1.63
CA GLU A 112 -1.15 1.18 -0.36
C GLU A 112 0.30 0.74 -0.54
N ALA A 113 1.24 1.51 0.01
CA ALA A 113 2.68 1.23 0.12
C ALA A 113 3.39 0.92 -1.22
N MET A 114 2.96 1.50 -2.33
CA MET A 114 3.52 1.22 -3.65
C MET A 114 4.13 2.45 -4.34
N LEU A 115 3.47 3.60 -4.31
CA LEU A 115 3.94 4.77 -5.06
C LEU A 115 5.33 5.22 -4.62
N THR A 116 5.66 5.12 -3.34
CA THR A 116 7.01 5.37 -2.81
C THR A 116 8.09 4.51 -3.48
N MET A 117 7.76 3.32 -3.99
CA MET A 117 8.70 2.46 -4.72
C MET A 117 9.03 2.97 -6.12
N PHE A 118 8.31 3.94 -6.64
CA PHE A 118 8.46 4.48 -7.98
C PHE A 118 9.23 5.79 -7.97
N SER A 119 10.10 5.98 -8.99
CA SER A 119 10.64 7.31 -9.29
C SER A 119 9.49 8.30 -9.59
N ASN A 120 9.73 9.60 -9.48
CA ASN A 120 8.68 10.61 -9.72
C ASN A 120 8.05 10.46 -11.10
N LYS A 121 8.84 10.27 -12.15
CA LYS A 121 8.34 9.99 -13.51
C LYS A 121 7.46 8.73 -13.58
N SER A 122 7.79 7.70 -12.81
CA SER A 122 7.00 6.47 -12.76
C SER A 122 5.71 6.65 -11.94
N LYS A 123 5.75 7.48 -10.87
CA LYS A 123 4.53 7.87 -10.14
C LYS A 123 3.54 8.58 -11.06
N GLU A 124 4.00 9.58 -11.81
CA GLU A 124 3.16 10.29 -12.78
C GLU A 124 2.51 9.33 -13.78
N ARG A 125 3.29 8.39 -14.32
CA ARG A 125 2.76 7.40 -15.29
C ARG A 125 1.69 6.51 -14.66
N ALA A 126 1.90 6.02 -13.43
CA ALA A 126 0.90 5.21 -12.73
C ALA A 126 -0.35 6.02 -12.42
N LEU A 127 -0.19 7.25 -11.91
CA LEU A 127 -1.30 8.12 -11.54
C LEU A 127 -2.14 8.56 -12.77
N LYS A 128 -1.51 8.78 -13.93
CA LYS A 128 -2.24 9.02 -15.19
C LYS A 128 -3.10 7.83 -15.60
N GLU A 129 -2.58 6.62 -15.42
CA GLU A 129 -3.35 5.39 -15.69
C GLU A 129 -4.48 5.20 -14.68
N TYR A 130 -4.27 5.54 -13.38
CA TYR A 130 -5.32 5.55 -12.37
C TYR A 130 -6.42 6.56 -12.73
N LEU A 131 -6.03 7.79 -13.12
CA LEU A 131 -6.98 8.82 -13.54
C LEU A 131 -7.81 8.35 -14.74
N ARG A 132 -7.19 7.65 -15.71
CA ARG A 132 -7.88 7.14 -16.90
C ARG A 132 -8.98 6.14 -16.53
N VAL A 133 -8.67 5.14 -15.69
CA VAL A 133 -9.62 4.07 -15.37
C VAL A 133 -10.61 4.43 -14.27
N LEU A 134 -10.37 5.50 -13.52
CA LEU A 134 -11.27 6.01 -12.50
C LEU A 134 -12.42 6.78 -13.17
N LYS A 135 -13.66 6.57 -12.72
CA LYS A 135 -14.83 7.33 -13.18
C LYS A 135 -14.72 8.82 -12.82
N PRO A 136 -15.34 9.74 -13.58
CA PRO A 136 -15.54 11.12 -13.12
C PRO A 136 -16.20 11.13 -11.75
N GLY A 137 -15.69 11.95 -10.83
CA GLY A 137 -16.14 12.00 -9.44
C GLY A 137 -15.67 10.86 -8.55
N GLY A 138 -15.02 9.83 -9.12
CA GLY A 138 -14.46 8.69 -8.38
C GLY A 138 -13.27 9.08 -7.48
N LEU A 139 -12.93 8.22 -6.52
CA LEU A 139 -11.89 8.49 -5.52
C LEU A 139 -10.68 7.59 -5.67
N LEU A 140 -9.50 8.20 -5.66
CA LEU A 140 -8.21 7.54 -5.47
C LEU A 140 -7.82 7.63 -3.98
N LEU A 141 -7.69 6.50 -3.33
CA LEU A 141 -7.35 6.33 -1.92
C LEU A 141 -5.91 5.83 -1.83
N THR A 142 -4.98 6.67 -1.39
CA THR A 142 -3.57 6.31 -1.29
C THR A 142 -3.09 6.30 0.17
N HIS A 143 -2.27 5.33 0.53
CA HIS A 143 -1.61 5.20 1.82
C HIS A 143 -0.14 4.89 1.58
N ASP A 144 0.73 5.85 1.87
CA ASP A 144 2.16 5.73 1.55
C ASP A 144 3.03 6.43 2.61
N ILE A 145 4.30 6.62 2.32
CA ILE A 145 5.28 7.26 3.20
C ILE A 145 5.47 8.72 2.80
N ALA A 146 5.55 9.60 3.80
CA ALA A 146 5.94 11.00 3.63
C ALA A 146 7.28 11.28 4.30
N LEU A 147 8.10 12.11 3.65
CA LEU A 147 9.28 12.74 4.25
C LEU A 147 8.84 13.92 5.12
N VAL A 148 9.46 14.05 6.30
CA VAL A 148 9.22 15.16 7.23
C VAL A 148 10.45 16.06 7.32
N ASN A 149 11.64 15.47 7.52
CA ASN A 149 12.91 16.19 7.66
C ASN A 149 14.02 15.44 6.90
N ASN A 150 15.19 16.10 6.74
CA ASN A 150 16.43 15.48 6.25
C ASN A 150 16.26 14.64 4.99
N TYR A 151 15.53 15.12 4.00
CA TYR A 151 14.97 14.36 2.88
C TYR A 151 15.96 13.44 2.17
N GLU A 152 17.13 13.93 1.78
CA GLU A 152 18.12 13.14 1.04
C GLU A 152 18.72 12.01 1.88
N GLU A 153 19.11 12.32 3.12
CA GLU A 153 19.71 11.35 4.03
C GLU A 153 18.68 10.30 4.46
N THR A 154 17.44 10.73 4.75
CA THR A 154 16.33 9.85 5.10
C THR A 154 16.00 8.88 3.95
N ARG A 155 15.91 9.38 2.71
CA ARG A 155 15.68 8.55 1.51
C ARG A 155 16.79 7.52 1.32
N LYS A 156 18.06 7.95 1.49
CA LYS A 156 19.21 7.06 1.39
C LYS A 156 19.17 5.96 2.45
N GLN A 157 19.03 6.33 3.74
CA GLN A 157 18.98 5.35 4.84
C GLN A 157 17.83 4.38 4.71
N LEU A 158 16.64 4.85 4.31
CA LEU A 158 15.49 4.00 4.07
C LEU A 158 15.75 3.00 2.93
N SER A 159 16.27 3.50 1.79
CA SER A 159 16.62 2.64 0.63
C SER A 159 17.64 1.55 0.99
N GLU A 160 18.66 1.91 1.78
CA GLU A 160 19.68 0.98 2.26
C GLU A 160 19.13 -0.04 3.26
N ALA A 161 18.15 0.34 4.10
CA ALA A 161 17.54 -0.57 5.07
C ALA A 161 16.68 -1.63 4.40
N ILE A 162 15.91 -1.23 3.39
CA ILE A 162 14.99 -2.15 2.69
C ILE A 162 15.57 -2.75 1.41
N ASN A 163 16.83 -2.47 1.09
CA ASN A 163 17.57 -2.97 -0.08
C ASN A 163 16.87 -2.72 -1.43
N ILE A 164 16.16 -1.61 -1.56
CA ILE A 164 15.53 -1.15 -2.80
C ILE A 164 15.49 0.39 -2.80
N SER A 165 15.71 1.00 -3.96
CA SER A 165 15.57 2.45 -4.09
C SER A 165 14.13 2.86 -3.90
N VAL A 166 13.91 3.86 -3.04
CA VAL A 166 12.58 4.43 -2.77
C VAL A 166 12.62 5.95 -2.91
N PHE A 167 11.48 6.51 -3.24
CA PHE A 167 11.31 7.91 -3.57
C PHE A 167 10.09 8.50 -2.84
N PRO A 168 10.05 8.45 -1.49
CA PRO A 168 9.03 9.15 -0.73
C PRO A 168 9.11 10.65 -1.00
N LEU A 169 7.98 11.32 -0.93
CA LEU A 169 7.87 12.77 -1.11
C LEU A 169 7.42 13.41 0.20
N PRO A 170 7.77 14.69 0.45
CA PRO A 170 7.11 15.48 1.48
C PRO A 170 5.63 15.72 1.12
N GLN A 171 4.83 16.08 2.12
CA GLN A 171 3.37 16.23 1.97
C GLN A 171 2.98 17.21 0.86
N ASN A 172 3.67 18.35 0.77
CA ASN A 172 3.38 19.35 -0.27
C ASN A 172 3.65 18.83 -1.68
N GLU A 173 4.78 18.14 -1.90
CA GLU A 173 5.11 17.54 -3.19
C GLU A 173 4.15 16.40 -3.58
N TRP A 174 3.65 15.61 -2.61
CA TRP A 174 2.58 14.65 -2.85
C TRP A 174 1.31 15.33 -3.37
N LYS A 175 0.89 16.45 -2.72
CA LYS A 175 -0.30 17.22 -3.15
C LYS A 175 -0.11 17.83 -4.52
N GLU A 176 1.05 18.43 -4.77
CA GLU A 176 1.41 19.00 -6.08
C GLU A 176 1.32 17.95 -7.17
N LEU A 177 1.97 16.78 -6.96
CA LEU A 177 1.93 15.66 -7.90
C LEU A 177 0.49 15.23 -8.23
N PHE A 178 -0.37 15.05 -7.23
CA PHE A 178 -1.77 14.69 -7.48
C PHE A 178 -2.52 15.78 -8.27
N SER A 179 -2.29 17.04 -7.93
CA SER A 179 -2.90 18.19 -8.62
C SER A 179 -2.48 18.30 -10.07
N GLU A 180 -1.19 18.13 -10.36
CA GLU A 180 -0.63 18.16 -11.72
C GLU A 180 -1.19 17.06 -12.62
N ILE A 181 -1.50 15.89 -12.04
CA ILE A 181 -2.13 14.78 -12.76
C ILE A 181 -3.61 15.03 -13.05
N GLY A 182 -4.28 15.90 -12.30
CA GLY A 182 -5.70 16.22 -12.45
C GLY A 182 -6.60 15.69 -11.33
N PHE A 183 -6.02 15.33 -10.18
CA PHE A 183 -6.76 15.00 -8.97
C PHE A 183 -6.92 16.23 -8.08
N THR A 184 -8.04 16.29 -7.36
CA THR A 184 -8.25 17.23 -6.25
C THR A 184 -8.16 16.49 -4.93
N THR A 185 -7.22 16.85 -4.08
CA THR A 185 -7.15 16.31 -2.71
C THR A 185 -8.32 16.85 -1.89
N VAL A 186 -9.22 15.97 -1.47
CA VAL A 186 -10.41 16.34 -0.67
C VAL A 186 -10.20 16.09 0.81
N ASN A 187 -9.32 15.16 1.16
CA ASN A 187 -8.93 14.91 2.56
C ASN A 187 -7.54 14.26 2.62
N PHE A 188 -6.86 14.38 3.77
CA PHE A 188 -5.61 13.69 4.03
C PHE A 188 -5.39 13.48 5.53
N LEU A 189 -4.55 12.50 5.86
CA LEU A 189 -4.04 12.22 7.21
C LEU A 189 -2.54 11.97 7.10
N GLN A 190 -1.76 12.62 7.95
CA GLN A 190 -0.34 12.31 8.13
C GLN A 190 -0.06 12.10 9.60
N ASP A 191 0.68 11.03 9.94
CA ASP A 191 1.03 10.71 11.32
C ASP A 191 2.23 9.75 11.38
N GLU A 192 2.63 9.36 12.59
CA GLU A 192 3.81 8.54 12.85
C GLU A 192 3.75 7.17 12.15
N LEU A 193 4.89 6.75 11.63
CA LEU A 193 5.06 5.47 10.94
C LEU A 193 5.02 4.31 11.94
N THR A 194 4.16 3.32 11.71
CA THR A 194 3.95 2.20 12.65
C THR A 194 4.40 0.83 12.11
N LEU A 195 4.95 0.78 10.89
CA LEU A 195 5.24 -0.46 10.15
C LEU A 195 6.11 -1.46 10.91
N MET A 196 7.10 -0.99 11.66
CA MET A 196 8.03 -1.79 12.46
C MET A 196 7.90 -1.55 13.96
N ASP A 197 6.95 -0.71 14.38
CA ASP A 197 6.63 -0.50 15.78
C ASP A 197 5.91 -1.75 16.37
N PRO A 198 6.31 -2.24 17.56
CA PRO A 198 5.68 -3.42 18.16
C PRO A 198 4.17 -3.27 18.40
N LYS A 199 3.69 -2.09 18.82
CA LYS A 199 2.25 -1.83 19.03
C LYS A 199 1.51 -1.83 17.71
N GLY A 200 2.06 -1.14 16.68
CA GLY A 200 1.51 -1.15 15.33
C GLY A 200 1.43 -2.55 14.73
N MET A 201 2.49 -3.36 14.91
CA MET A 201 2.50 -4.75 14.46
C MET A 201 1.43 -5.60 15.15
N ILE A 202 1.22 -5.43 16.47
CA ILE A 202 0.16 -6.15 17.20
C ILE A 202 -1.23 -5.75 16.68
N THR A 203 -1.43 -4.47 16.42
CA THR A 203 -2.70 -3.94 15.89
C THR A 203 -3.00 -4.48 14.48
N ASP A 204 -1.98 -4.58 13.63
CA ASP A 204 -2.13 -5.02 12.25
C ASP A 204 -2.23 -6.54 12.09
N GLU A 205 -1.39 -7.27 12.81
CA GLU A 205 -1.13 -8.69 12.61
C GLU A 205 -1.70 -9.58 13.74
N GLY A 206 -2.12 -8.96 14.83
CA GLY A 206 -2.46 -9.65 16.07
C GLY A 206 -1.23 -10.14 16.85
N LEU A 207 -1.41 -10.44 18.12
CA LEU A 207 -0.31 -10.83 19.03
C LEU A 207 0.43 -12.08 18.54
N THR A 208 -0.31 -13.13 18.19
CA THR A 208 0.27 -14.43 17.78
C THR A 208 1.14 -14.29 16.52
N ASN A 209 0.65 -13.58 15.50
CA ASN A 209 1.41 -13.39 14.27
C ASN A 209 2.61 -12.45 14.48
N THR A 210 2.46 -11.42 15.30
CA THR A 210 3.57 -10.54 15.69
C THR A 210 4.69 -11.32 16.37
N LEU A 211 4.38 -12.21 17.31
CA LEU A 211 5.37 -13.07 17.96
C LEU A 211 6.05 -14.01 16.94
N ARG A 212 5.31 -14.56 15.98
CA ARG A 212 5.87 -15.36 14.88
C ARG A 212 6.83 -14.56 14.02
N ILE A 213 6.48 -13.33 13.65
CA ILE A 213 7.33 -12.41 12.85
C ILE A 213 8.63 -12.12 13.61
N LEU A 214 8.55 -11.77 14.89
CA LEU A 214 9.71 -11.52 15.75
C LEU A 214 10.61 -12.75 15.85
N LYS A 215 10.04 -13.93 16.13
CA LYS A 215 10.78 -15.21 16.19
C LYS A 215 11.49 -15.49 14.87
N ASN A 216 10.82 -15.33 13.74
CA ASN A 216 11.40 -15.53 12.42
C ASN A 216 12.49 -14.50 12.11
N GLY A 217 12.30 -13.22 12.51
CA GLY A 217 13.28 -12.16 12.34
C GLY A 217 14.57 -12.37 13.14
N LEU A 218 14.48 -13.03 14.30
CA LEU A 218 15.63 -13.29 15.17
C LEU A 218 16.39 -14.57 14.82
N LYS A 219 15.94 -15.40 13.86
CA LYS A 219 16.70 -16.55 13.35
C LYS A 219 18.01 -16.07 12.72
N SER A 220 19.06 -16.87 12.83
CA SER A 220 20.42 -16.51 12.38
C SER A 220 20.49 -15.97 10.96
N GLU A 221 19.76 -16.58 10.03
CA GLU A 221 19.71 -16.23 8.61
C GLU A 221 18.98 -14.89 8.33
N ASN A 222 18.12 -14.44 9.23
CA ASN A 222 17.28 -13.23 9.05
C ASN A 222 17.74 -12.06 9.95
N ARG A 223 18.44 -12.37 11.05
CA ARG A 223 18.70 -11.45 12.17
C ARG A 223 19.35 -10.14 11.73
N ALA A 224 20.37 -10.22 10.89
CA ALA A 224 21.12 -9.04 10.47
C ALA A 224 20.23 -8.04 9.71
N GLN A 225 19.43 -8.50 8.75
CA GLN A 225 18.52 -7.64 7.99
C GLN A 225 17.36 -7.15 8.86
N PHE A 226 16.80 -8.01 9.72
CA PHE A 226 15.69 -7.64 10.61
C PHE A 226 16.11 -6.54 11.59
N ILE A 227 17.25 -6.68 12.25
CA ILE A 227 17.78 -5.67 13.18
C ILE A 227 18.08 -4.37 12.42
N LYS A 228 18.78 -4.45 11.26
CA LYS A 228 19.06 -3.28 10.43
C LYS A 228 17.78 -2.51 10.11
N MET A 229 16.74 -3.19 9.60
CA MET A 229 15.47 -2.54 9.28
C MET A 229 14.85 -1.90 10.52
N LYS A 230 14.68 -2.66 11.61
CA LYS A 230 14.08 -2.16 12.85
C LYS A 230 14.81 -0.93 13.37
N THR A 231 16.14 -0.99 13.48
CA THR A 231 16.96 0.13 13.99
C THR A 231 16.86 1.35 13.07
N THR A 232 16.87 1.16 11.74
CA THR A 232 16.74 2.28 10.80
C THR A 232 15.36 2.93 10.90
N PHE A 233 14.27 2.15 10.91
CA PHE A 233 12.93 2.71 11.08
C PHE A 233 12.77 3.47 12.39
N SER A 234 13.29 2.93 13.51
CA SER A 234 13.29 3.63 14.80
C SER A 234 14.11 4.92 14.78
N LYS A 235 15.28 4.92 14.10
CA LYS A 235 16.10 6.13 13.94
C LYS A 235 15.42 7.21 13.12
N LEU A 236 14.65 6.81 12.10
CA LEU A 236 14.00 7.71 11.17
C LEU A 236 12.57 8.11 11.60
N GLU A 237 12.12 7.76 12.80
CA GLU A 237 10.75 8.01 13.26
C GLU A 237 10.33 9.50 13.21
N LYS A 238 11.29 10.44 13.39
CA LYS A 238 11.05 11.89 13.31
C LYS A 238 11.17 12.46 11.89
N ASP A 239 11.71 11.68 10.97
CA ASP A 239 11.98 12.08 9.59
C ASP A 239 11.01 11.44 8.60
N LEU A 240 10.26 10.43 9.03
CA LEU A 240 9.27 9.69 8.24
C LEU A 240 7.93 9.63 8.93
N ASN A 241 6.89 9.92 8.17
CA ASN A 241 5.52 9.67 8.56
C ASN A 241 4.83 8.73 7.55
N PHE A 242 3.71 8.13 7.92
CA PHE A 242 2.77 7.68 6.91
C PHE A 242 1.89 8.85 6.46
N ILE A 243 1.39 8.76 5.24
CA ILE A 243 0.45 9.72 4.69
C ILE A 243 -0.64 9.01 3.91
N CYS A 244 -1.87 9.43 4.14
CA CYS A 244 -3.04 8.98 3.40
C CYS A 244 -3.65 10.16 2.67
N PHE A 245 -4.05 9.95 1.41
CA PHE A 245 -4.80 10.93 0.66
C PHE A 245 -6.09 10.35 0.13
N VAL A 246 -7.14 11.15 0.18
CA VAL A 246 -8.39 10.96 -0.54
C VAL A 246 -8.42 11.97 -1.66
N ASN A 247 -8.19 11.51 -2.88
CA ASN A 247 -8.10 12.33 -4.08
C ASN A 247 -9.30 12.06 -4.99
N LYS A 248 -9.92 13.10 -5.51
CA LYS A 248 -11.11 13.02 -6.37
C LYS A 248 -10.73 13.35 -7.81
N LYS A 249 -11.19 12.53 -8.76
CA LYS A 249 -11.19 12.89 -10.18
C LYS A 249 -12.29 13.92 -10.44
N ALA A 250 -12.01 14.95 -11.24
CA ALA A 250 -13.02 15.92 -11.68
C ALA A 250 -14.23 15.23 -12.34
N LEU A 251 -15.41 15.91 -12.32
CA LEU A 251 -16.63 15.44 -12.96
C LEU A 251 -16.52 15.47 -14.48
#